data_8764bf7a37c67e42f580e8b8c75e054e
#
_entry.id   8764bf7a37c67e42f580e8b8c75e054e
#
_cell.length_a   1.000
_cell.length_b   1.000
_cell.length_c   1.000
_cell.angle_alpha   90.00
_cell.angle_beta   90.00
_cell.angle_gamma   90.00
#
_symmetry.space_group_name_H-M   'P 1'
#
loop_
_entity.id
_entity.type
_entity.pdbx_description
1 polymer ?
#
loop_
_entity_poly.entity_id
_entity_poly.type
_entity_poly.pdbx_seq_one_letter_code
_entity_poly.pdbx_strand_id
1 'polypeptide(L)'
;MTDTVLDAAAVPELLRRGELAVRARLEDASNATLYCVATLDGVSLPCVWKPVAGERPLWDFPDGTLAGREVAAYEVSEALGWNIVPTTVFREGPYGAGMCQLWIDHTPADDEPEPVAILPAVDPGPAWKPIAHVVVPDEQGTEQPALLVHAAADALHRIAVFDAVINNADRKGGHLLPGPDGHVYGIDHGVCFHVEDKLRTLLWGWAGEPLPDAARAALTSLATDLAGPLGVRLGELITPDEVAATRERVRVLLTEDRLPKPDGRRHVIPWPPI
;
A
#
# COMPACT_ATOMS: atom_id res chain seq x y z
N MET A 1 -26.99 22.66 -4.84
CA MET A 1 -26.36 21.49 -5.51
C MET A 1 -26.52 20.36 -4.53
N THR A 2 -27.34 19.38 -4.85
CA THR A 2 -27.53 18.18 -4.02
C THR A 2 -26.23 17.38 -4.10
N ASP A 3 -25.50 17.28 -2.98
CA ASP A 3 -24.43 16.31 -2.82
C ASP A 3 -25.06 14.92 -3.01
N THR A 4 -24.96 14.39 -4.21
CA THR A 4 -25.31 13.01 -4.46
C THR A 4 -24.20 12.18 -3.84
N VAL A 5 -24.44 11.63 -2.65
CA VAL A 5 -23.56 10.66 -2.03
C VAL A 5 -23.45 9.49 -3.01
N LEU A 6 -22.30 9.35 -3.65
CA LEU A 6 -22.06 8.26 -4.58
C LEU A 6 -22.06 6.94 -3.77
N ASP A 7 -22.82 5.97 -4.23
CA ASP A 7 -22.75 4.61 -3.68
C ASP A 7 -21.32 4.06 -3.89
N ALA A 8 -20.69 3.61 -2.81
CA ALA A 8 -19.34 3.03 -2.87
C ALA A 8 -19.25 1.88 -3.91
N ALA A 9 -20.34 1.15 -4.13
CA ALA A 9 -20.43 0.10 -5.13
C ALA A 9 -20.35 0.62 -6.58
N ALA A 10 -20.64 1.91 -6.82
CA ALA A 10 -20.56 2.52 -8.16
C ALA A 10 -19.14 3.04 -8.50
N VAL A 11 -18.27 3.22 -7.51
CA VAL A 11 -16.91 3.75 -7.72
C VAL A 11 -16.07 2.91 -8.69
N PRO A 12 -16.00 1.57 -8.55
CA PRO A 12 -15.21 0.75 -9.49
C PRO A 12 -15.66 0.87 -10.93
N GLU A 13 -16.98 0.95 -11.16
CA GLU A 13 -17.54 1.09 -12.51
C GLU A 13 -17.25 2.47 -13.10
N LEU A 14 -17.37 3.54 -12.30
CA LEU A 14 -17.02 4.89 -12.71
C LEU A 14 -15.54 4.99 -13.09
N LEU A 15 -14.64 4.46 -12.26
CA LEU A 15 -13.20 4.46 -12.55
C LEU A 15 -12.87 3.62 -13.79
N ARG A 16 -13.59 2.52 -14.03
CA ARG A 16 -13.34 1.61 -15.17
C ARG A 16 -13.84 2.19 -16.49
N ARG A 17 -15.01 2.83 -16.52
CA ARG A 17 -15.71 3.23 -17.74
C ARG A 17 -15.84 4.74 -17.95
N GLY A 18 -15.68 5.54 -16.91
CA GLY A 18 -15.77 7.00 -17.00
C GLY A 18 -14.79 7.58 -18.01
N GLU A 19 -15.17 8.67 -18.65
CA GLU A 19 -14.26 9.46 -19.48
C GLU A 19 -13.15 10.02 -18.59
N LEU A 20 -11.89 9.80 -18.98
CA LEU A 20 -10.72 10.18 -18.18
C LEU A 20 -10.12 11.49 -18.70
N ALA A 21 -10.24 12.55 -17.93
CA ALA A 21 -9.65 13.84 -18.23
C ALA A 21 -8.37 14.05 -17.39
N VAL A 22 -7.21 14.08 -18.04
CA VAL A 22 -5.93 14.40 -17.38
C VAL A 22 -5.92 15.87 -16.98
N ARG A 23 -5.56 16.16 -15.74
CA ARG A 23 -5.52 17.52 -15.15
C ARG A 23 -4.09 17.99 -14.85
N ALA A 24 -3.26 17.06 -14.33
CA ALA A 24 -1.88 17.37 -13.98
C ALA A 24 -1.00 16.11 -14.06
N ARG A 25 0.31 16.30 -14.11
CA ARG A 25 1.31 15.27 -13.84
C ARG A 25 1.84 15.49 -12.43
N LEU A 26 1.96 14.43 -11.64
CA LEU A 26 2.59 14.50 -10.31
C LEU A 26 4.11 14.42 -10.51
N GLU A 27 4.82 15.47 -10.07
CA GLU A 27 6.25 15.64 -10.37
C GLU A 27 7.15 14.75 -9.51
N ASP A 28 6.73 14.45 -8.26
CA ASP A 28 7.52 13.67 -7.31
C ASP A 28 7.46 12.15 -7.54
N ALA A 29 6.69 11.68 -8.53
CA ALA A 29 6.54 10.27 -8.82
C ALA A 29 7.66 9.74 -9.73
N SER A 30 8.22 8.56 -9.39
CA SER A 30 9.27 7.89 -10.17
C SER A 30 8.80 7.48 -11.58
N ASN A 31 7.52 7.16 -11.74
CA ASN A 31 6.86 6.78 -12.99
C ASN A 31 5.89 7.87 -13.44
N ALA A 32 5.37 7.77 -14.66
CA ALA A 32 4.36 8.70 -15.15
C ALA A 32 3.06 8.54 -14.35
N THR A 33 2.86 9.40 -13.36
CA THR A 33 1.68 9.45 -12.50
C THR A 33 0.88 10.69 -12.83
N LEU A 34 -0.39 10.52 -13.18
CA LEU A 34 -1.26 11.58 -13.66
C LEU A 34 -2.45 11.75 -12.73
N TYR A 35 -2.68 12.98 -12.28
CA TYR A 35 -3.92 13.36 -11.62
C TYR A 35 -5.00 13.57 -12.68
N CYS A 36 -6.11 12.87 -12.54
CA CYS A 36 -7.19 12.82 -13.50
C CYS A 36 -8.54 13.03 -12.82
N VAL A 37 -9.56 13.27 -13.64
CA VAL A 37 -10.96 13.21 -13.24
C VAL A 37 -11.64 12.20 -14.16
N ALA A 38 -12.26 11.18 -13.58
CA ALA A 38 -13.10 10.22 -14.28
C ALA A 38 -14.56 10.67 -14.17
N THR A 39 -15.28 10.71 -15.30
CA THR A 39 -16.68 11.16 -15.36
C THR A 39 -17.54 10.10 -16.03
N LEU A 40 -18.63 9.70 -15.37
CA LEU A 40 -19.64 8.76 -15.90
C LEU A 40 -21.03 9.25 -15.49
N ASP A 41 -21.95 9.33 -16.46
CA ASP A 41 -23.36 9.73 -16.25
C ASP A 41 -23.52 11.02 -15.43
N GLY A 42 -22.64 11.99 -15.65
CA GLY A 42 -22.66 13.29 -14.96
C GLY A 42 -22.04 13.30 -13.56
N VAL A 43 -21.58 12.15 -13.06
CA VAL A 43 -20.84 12.04 -11.81
C VAL A 43 -19.34 12.04 -12.09
N SER A 44 -18.57 12.79 -11.31
CA SER A 44 -17.12 12.92 -11.49
C SER A 44 -16.37 12.57 -10.21
N LEU A 45 -15.28 11.81 -10.35
CA LEU A 45 -14.38 11.47 -9.25
C LEU A 45 -12.93 11.82 -9.61
N PRO A 46 -12.19 12.40 -8.68
CA PRO A 46 -10.74 12.54 -8.83
C PRO A 46 -10.07 11.17 -8.73
N CYS A 47 -9.02 10.95 -9.52
CA CYS A 47 -8.29 9.70 -9.54
C CYS A 47 -6.84 9.90 -9.97
N VAL A 48 -6.00 8.93 -9.61
CA VAL A 48 -4.64 8.79 -10.13
C VAL A 48 -4.67 7.79 -11.27
N TRP A 49 -4.00 8.11 -12.38
CA TRP A 49 -3.80 7.16 -13.46
C TRP A 49 -2.31 6.98 -13.77
N LYS A 50 -1.87 5.71 -13.75
CA LYS A 50 -0.49 5.30 -14.07
C LYS A 50 -0.53 4.39 -15.30
N PRO A 51 -0.22 4.92 -16.51
CA PRO A 51 -0.19 4.12 -17.73
C PRO A 51 1.02 3.17 -17.74
N VAL A 52 0.84 1.94 -18.21
CA VAL A 52 1.93 0.96 -18.40
C VAL A 52 3.05 1.52 -19.27
N ALA A 53 2.70 2.28 -20.32
CA ALA A 53 3.67 2.93 -21.19
C ALA A 53 4.56 3.97 -20.49
N GLY A 54 4.19 4.40 -19.28
CA GLY A 54 4.94 5.34 -18.43
C GLY A 54 5.80 4.68 -17.35
N GLU A 55 5.79 3.36 -17.28
CA GLU A 55 6.58 2.61 -16.31
C GLU A 55 8.05 2.61 -16.70
N ARG A 56 8.93 2.80 -15.71
CA ARG A 56 10.36 2.61 -15.88
C ARG A 56 10.69 1.15 -15.57
N PRO A 57 11.38 0.44 -16.50
CA PRO A 57 11.78 -0.94 -16.23
C PRO A 57 12.62 -1.04 -14.95
N LEU A 58 12.24 -1.97 -14.08
CA LEU A 58 12.98 -2.29 -12.87
C LEU A 58 13.69 -3.63 -13.08
N TRP A 59 15.01 -3.64 -12.91
CA TRP A 59 15.84 -4.84 -13.15
C TRP A 59 15.45 -6.01 -12.24
N ASP A 60 14.90 -5.69 -11.07
CA ASP A 60 14.50 -6.66 -10.04
C ASP A 60 12.99 -6.97 -10.03
N PHE A 61 12.23 -6.40 -10.98
CA PHE A 61 10.82 -6.73 -11.28
C PHE A 61 10.66 -6.87 -12.81
N PRO A 62 11.31 -7.90 -13.42
CA PRO A 62 11.36 -8.02 -14.87
C PRO A 62 10.04 -8.46 -15.51
N ASP A 63 9.16 -9.09 -14.73
CA ASP A 63 7.95 -9.72 -15.22
C ASP A 63 6.70 -8.89 -14.87
N GLY A 64 5.68 -8.97 -15.71
CA GLY A 64 4.41 -8.28 -15.52
C GLY A 64 4.51 -6.77 -15.66
N THR A 65 3.59 -6.05 -15.04
CA THR A 65 3.54 -4.58 -15.02
C THR A 65 3.39 -4.06 -13.60
N LEU A 66 3.89 -2.86 -13.32
CA LEU A 66 3.69 -2.21 -12.02
C LEU A 66 2.20 -1.90 -11.83
N ALA A 67 1.49 -1.50 -12.88
CA ALA A 67 0.05 -1.26 -12.87
C ALA A 67 -0.75 -2.52 -12.50
N GLY A 68 -0.35 -3.70 -13.01
CA GLY A 68 -0.97 -4.98 -12.63
C GLY A 68 -0.81 -5.28 -11.15
N ARG A 69 0.37 -5.01 -10.56
CA ARG A 69 0.66 -5.19 -9.13
C ARG A 69 -0.17 -4.27 -8.24
N GLU A 70 -0.37 -3.03 -8.65
CA GLU A 70 -1.25 -2.08 -7.96
C GLU A 70 -2.69 -2.60 -7.87
N VAL A 71 -3.22 -3.11 -8.99
CA VAL A 71 -4.57 -3.69 -9.02
C VAL A 71 -4.62 -4.99 -8.21
N ALA A 72 -3.61 -5.85 -8.29
CA ALA A 72 -3.52 -7.07 -7.49
C ALA A 72 -3.52 -6.78 -5.97
N ALA A 73 -2.83 -5.71 -5.55
CA ALA A 73 -2.84 -5.27 -4.16
C ALA A 73 -4.25 -4.84 -3.70
N TYR A 74 -4.99 -4.13 -4.55
CA TYR A 74 -6.39 -3.78 -4.29
C TYR A 74 -7.27 -5.03 -4.14
N GLU A 75 -7.17 -5.99 -5.07
CA GLU A 75 -7.95 -7.23 -5.01
C GLU A 75 -7.68 -8.03 -3.72
N VAL A 76 -6.42 -8.08 -3.25
CA VAL A 76 -6.07 -8.71 -1.97
C VAL A 76 -6.62 -7.91 -0.77
N SER A 77 -6.56 -6.57 -0.82
CA SER A 77 -7.11 -5.70 0.23
C SER A 77 -8.63 -5.89 0.39
N GLU A 78 -9.36 -5.98 -0.72
CA GLU A 78 -10.79 -6.26 -0.74
C GLU A 78 -11.11 -7.65 -0.15
N ALA A 79 -10.37 -8.67 -0.56
CA ALA A 79 -10.56 -10.03 -0.05
C ALA A 79 -10.28 -10.16 1.46
N LEU A 80 -9.39 -9.34 2.01
CA LEU A 80 -9.16 -9.24 3.45
C LEU A 80 -10.28 -8.47 4.18
N GLY A 81 -11.10 -7.71 3.46
CA GLY A 81 -12.12 -6.83 4.05
C GLY A 81 -11.55 -5.65 4.85
N TRP A 82 -10.29 -5.26 4.58
CA TRP A 82 -9.61 -4.23 5.35
C TRP A 82 -9.63 -2.84 4.70
N ASN A 83 -10.03 -2.76 3.43
CA ASN A 83 -10.12 -1.52 2.67
C ASN A 83 -8.85 -0.65 2.76
N ILE A 84 -7.66 -1.31 2.77
CA ILE A 84 -6.37 -0.63 2.87
C ILE A 84 -6.06 0.14 1.58
N VAL A 85 -6.29 -0.50 0.42
CA VAL A 85 -5.98 0.10 -0.88
C VAL A 85 -7.21 0.82 -1.41
N PRO A 86 -7.13 2.10 -1.79
CA PRO A 86 -8.24 2.79 -2.43
C PRO A 86 -8.70 2.04 -3.69
N THR A 87 -9.98 2.13 -4.04
CA THR A 87 -10.52 1.47 -5.24
C THR A 87 -9.60 1.66 -6.44
N THR A 88 -9.10 0.55 -6.97
CA THR A 88 -8.11 0.51 -8.07
C THR A 88 -8.57 -0.44 -9.15
N VAL A 89 -8.57 0.02 -10.40
CA VAL A 89 -8.98 -0.76 -11.56
C VAL A 89 -7.93 -0.74 -12.65
N PHE A 90 -7.85 -1.80 -13.46
CA PHE A 90 -7.09 -1.80 -14.70
C PHE A 90 -8.00 -1.36 -15.84
N ARG A 91 -7.55 -0.42 -16.69
CA ARG A 91 -8.35 0.10 -17.79
C ARG A 91 -7.49 0.62 -18.94
N GLU A 92 -8.12 0.81 -20.10
CA GLU A 92 -7.59 1.64 -21.17
C GLU A 92 -7.80 3.12 -20.88
N GLY A 93 -6.86 3.95 -21.30
CA GLY A 93 -6.91 5.39 -21.15
C GLY A 93 -6.17 6.14 -22.28
N PRO A 94 -5.98 7.46 -22.16
CA PRO A 94 -5.39 8.30 -23.22
C PRO A 94 -3.99 7.89 -23.69
N TYR A 95 -3.23 7.16 -22.86
CA TYR A 95 -1.87 6.69 -23.15
C TYR A 95 -1.76 5.15 -23.11
N GLY A 96 -2.83 4.43 -23.44
CA GLY A 96 -2.92 2.97 -23.44
C GLY A 96 -3.42 2.39 -22.14
N ALA A 97 -3.13 1.13 -21.89
CA ALA A 97 -3.54 0.42 -20.68
C ALA A 97 -2.81 0.94 -19.44
N GLY A 98 -3.46 0.89 -18.29
CA GLY A 98 -2.87 1.29 -17.01
C GLY A 98 -3.80 1.10 -15.82
N MET A 99 -3.32 1.41 -14.63
CA MET A 99 -4.16 1.41 -13.43
C MET A 99 -4.78 2.79 -13.19
N CYS A 100 -6.02 2.78 -12.71
CA CYS A 100 -6.75 3.96 -12.25
C CYS A 100 -7.19 3.74 -10.80
N GLN A 101 -6.71 4.60 -9.88
CA GLN A 101 -6.99 4.52 -8.46
C GLN A 101 -7.76 5.74 -7.99
N LEU A 102 -8.77 5.55 -7.15
CA LEU A 102 -9.49 6.62 -6.51
C LEU A 102 -8.51 7.54 -5.76
N TRP A 103 -8.61 8.84 -6.00
CA TRP A 103 -7.87 9.83 -5.23
C TRP A 103 -8.44 9.93 -3.82
N ILE A 104 -7.58 9.87 -2.82
CA ILE A 104 -7.94 10.12 -1.44
C ILE A 104 -7.51 11.54 -1.11
N ASP A 105 -8.48 12.40 -0.82
CA ASP A 105 -8.21 13.73 -0.26
C ASP A 105 -7.69 13.52 1.16
N HIS A 106 -6.41 13.73 1.32
CA HIS A 106 -5.74 13.66 2.59
C HIS A 106 -5.41 15.10 3.04
N THR A 107 -6.18 15.60 3.98
CA THR A 107 -5.80 16.76 4.76
C THR A 107 -5.57 16.27 6.17
N PRO A 108 -4.31 16.21 6.66
CA PRO A 108 -4.06 15.88 8.06
C PRO A 108 -4.89 16.83 8.92
N ALA A 109 -5.65 16.28 9.87
CA ALA A 109 -6.22 17.10 10.91
C ALA A 109 -5.08 17.62 11.79
N ASP A 110 -5.13 18.90 12.19
CA ASP A 110 -4.06 19.56 12.95
C ASP A 110 -3.65 18.78 14.24
N ASP A 111 -4.51 17.90 14.73
CA ASP A 111 -4.33 17.11 15.96
C ASP A 111 -4.11 15.60 15.73
N GLU A 112 -4.10 15.09 14.49
CA GLU A 112 -3.88 13.67 14.23
C GLU A 112 -2.37 13.38 14.12
N PRO A 113 -1.86 12.40 14.89
CA PRO A 113 -0.46 12.02 14.78
C PRO A 113 -0.18 11.42 13.40
N GLU A 114 0.90 11.86 12.77
CA GLU A 114 1.38 11.22 11.55
C GLU A 114 1.63 9.72 11.79
N PRO A 115 1.34 8.85 10.79
CA PRO A 115 1.58 7.41 10.92
C PRO A 115 3.04 7.06 11.24
N VAL A 116 4.00 7.88 10.79
CA VAL A 116 5.44 7.70 10.96
C VAL A 116 6.04 9.04 11.40
N ALA A 117 6.94 9.01 12.37
CA ALA A 117 7.60 10.21 12.88
C ALA A 117 9.08 9.95 13.21
N ILE A 118 9.84 11.04 13.32
CA ILE A 118 11.18 11.04 13.90
C ILE A 118 11.09 11.76 15.24
N LEU A 119 11.39 11.04 16.31
CA LEU A 119 11.32 11.52 17.68
C LEU A 119 12.71 11.58 18.33
N PRO A 120 12.93 12.37 19.39
CA PRO A 120 14.17 12.32 20.15
C PRO A 120 14.51 10.88 20.60
N ALA A 121 15.81 10.54 20.72
CA ALA A 121 16.27 9.20 21.09
C ALA A 121 16.07 8.90 22.60
N VAL A 122 14.81 9.00 23.04
CA VAL A 122 14.34 8.65 24.38
C VAL A 122 13.16 7.67 24.23
N ASP A 123 12.68 7.11 25.34
CA ASP A 123 11.49 6.24 25.29
C ASP A 123 10.31 6.99 24.64
N PRO A 124 9.82 6.55 23.45
CA PRO A 124 8.75 7.23 22.74
C PRO A 124 7.36 7.00 23.38
N GLY A 125 7.28 6.16 24.42
CA GLY A 125 6.04 5.79 25.08
C GLY A 125 5.18 4.78 24.27
N PRO A 126 4.06 4.33 24.85
CA PRO A 126 3.26 3.22 24.30
C PRO A 126 2.50 3.54 23.01
N ALA A 127 2.37 4.83 22.67
CA ALA A 127 1.70 5.25 21.44
C ALA A 127 2.56 5.01 20.19
N TRP A 128 3.83 4.70 20.35
CA TRP A 128 4.80 4.56 19.27
C TRP A 128 5.56 3.24 19.33
N LYS A 129 5.87 2.72 18.16
CA LYS A 129 6.73 1.55 17.98
C LYS A 129 8.05 1.98 17.34
N PRO A 130 9.19 1.78 17.99
CA PRO A 130 10.50 2.13 17.40
C PRO A 130 10.84 1.18 16.24
N ILE A 131 11.40 1.76 15.17
CA ILE A 131 11.84 1.05 13.96
C ILE A 131 13.37 1.01 13.90
N ALA A 132 14.00 2.18 14.04
CA ALA A 132 15.45 2.33 13.91
C ALA A 132 15.98 3.54 14.70
N HIS A 133 17.24 3.45 15.13
CA HIS A 133 18.01 4.62 15.52
C HIS A 133 18.49 5.35 14.27
N VAL A 134 18.27 6.65 14.22
CA VAL A 134 18.70 7.52 13.13
C VAL A 134 19.46 8.72 13.69
N VAL A 135 20.17 9.43 12.84
CA VAL A 135 20.82 10.69 13.16
C VAL A 135 20.21 11.76 12.27
N VAL A 136 19.77 12.85 12.87
CA VAL A 136 19.16 13.97 12.15
C VAL A 136 19.85 15.28 12.54
N PRO A 137 20.01 16.24 11.61
CA PRO A 137 20.55 17.55 11.96
C PRO A 137 19.51 18.36 12.74
N ASP A 138 19.95 19.05 13.80
CA ASP A 138 19.15 20.09 14.46
C ASP A 138 19.13 21.40 13.63
N GLU A 139 18.45 22.42 14.13
CA GLU A 139 18.36 23.73 13.47
C GLU A 139 19.73 24.41 13.21
N GLN A 140 20.75 24.04 13.97
CA GLN A 140 22.12 24.52 13.82
C GLN A 140 22.99 23.64 12.94
N GLY A 141 22.41 22.53 12.40
CA GLY A 141 23.11 21.55 11.57
C GLY A 141 23.96 20.56 12.39
N THR A 142 23.80 20.50 13.71
CA THR A 142 24.47 19.51 14.56
C THR A 142 23.73 18.19 14.56
N GLU A 143 24.44 17.10 14.30
CA GLU A 143 23.86 15.75 14.30
C GLU A 143 23.35 15.36 15.68
N GLN A 144 22.06 15.01 15.77
CA GLN A 144 21.41 14.58 16.99
C GLN A 144 20.86 13.15 16.84
N PRO A 145 21.02 12.30 17.86
CA PRO A 145 20.42 10.98 17.86
C PRO A 145 18.89 11.08 17.96
N ALA A 146 18.19 10.30 17.12
CA ALA A 146 16.74 10.26 17.05
C ALA A 146 16.24 8.82 16.84
N LEU A 147 14.94 8.62 16.99
CA LEU A 147 14.24 7.37 16.70
C LEU A 147 13.29 7.59 15.54
N LEU A 148 13.42 6.77 14.50
CA LEU A 148 12.37 6.57 13.53
C LEU A 148 11.32 5.65 14.16
N VAL A 149 10.06 6.08 14.19
CA VAL A 149 8.96 5.37 14.85
C VAL A 149 7.73 5.36 13.95
N HIS A 150 6.83 4.40 14.17
CA HIS A 150 5.47 4.45 13.65
C HIS A 150 4.47 4.41 14.79
N ALA A 151 3.25 4.91 14.57
CA ALA A 151 2.19 4.87 15.56
C ALA A 151 1.78 3.42 15.88
N ALA A 152 1.47 3.14 17.15
CA ALA A 152 0.99 1.83 17.62
C ALA A 152 -0.53 1.69 17.40
N ALA A 153 -0.99 1.91 16.15
CA ALA A 153 -2.39 1.90 15.76
C ALA A 153 -2.79 0.60 15.05
N ASP A 154 -3.99 0.09 15.35
CA ASP A 154 -4.51 -1.15 14.73
C ASP A 154 -4.59 -1.07 13.20
N ALA A 155 -4.87 0.12 12.64
CA ALA A 155 -4.87 0.33 11.20
C ALA A 155 -3.49 0.05 10.59
N LEU A 156 -2.42 0.55 11.21
CA LEU A 156 -1.04 0.28 10.75
C LEU A 156 -0.63 -1.18 10.99
N HIS A 157 -1.12 -1.81 12.06
CA HIS A 157 -0.87 -3.23 12.28
C HIS A 157 -1.48 -4.10 11.16
N ARG A 158 -2.72 -3.78 10.72
CA ARG A 158 -3.32 -4.44 9.54
C ARG A 158 -2.48 -4.22 8.28
N ILE A 159 -1.96 -3.01 8.06
CA ILE A 159 -1.08 -2.71 6.92
C ILE A 159 0.23 -3.50 7.02
N ALA A 160 0.81 -3.67 8.22
CA ALA A 160 2.01 -4.50 8.39
C ALA A 160 1.77 -5.97 8.00
N VAL A 161 0.62 -6.55 8.37
CA VAL A 161 0.22 -7.90 7.93
C VAL A 161 -0.01 -7.93 6.42
N PHE A 162 -0.68 -6.93 5.87
CA PHE A 162 -0.92 -6.79 4.43
C PHE A 162 0.38 -6.71 3.64
N ASP A 163 1.33 -5.86 4.05
CA ASP A 163 2.65 -5.74 3.42
C ASP A 163 3.40 -7.09 3.41
N ALA A 164 3.30 -7.87 4.49
CA ALA A 164 3.89 -9.21 4.56
C ALA A 164 3.22 -10.19 3.56
N VAL A 165 1.91 -10.12 3.37
CA VAL A 165 1.17 -10.95 2.39
C VAL A 165 1.59 -10.63 0.96
N ILE A 166 1.55 -9.34 0.60
CA ILE A 166 1.85 -8.89 -0.76
C ILE A 166 3.34 -8.72 -1.03
N ASN A 167 4.22 -8.95 -0.03
CA ASN A 167 5.67 -8.77 -0.11
C ASN A 167 6.04 -7.36 -0.60
N ASN A 168 5.52 -6.34 0.06
CA ASN A 168 5.74 -4.96 -0.33
C ASN A 168 7.23 -4.58 -0.18
N ALA A 169 7.86 -4.15 -1.27
CA ALA A 169 9.29 -3.83 -1.29
C ALA A 169 9.61 -2.34 -1.04
N ASP A 170 8.60 -1.48 -0.77
CA ASP A 170 8.83 -0.03 -0.64
C ASP A 170 7.77 0.69 0.19
N ARG A 171 7.32 0.16 1.36
CA ARG A 171 6.37 0.86 2.23
C ARG A 171 7.04 2.02 2.96
N LYS A 172 6.84 3.24 2.47
CA LYS A 172 7.30 4.51 3.04
C LYS A 172 6.21 5.19 3.88
N GLY A 173 6.60 6.19 4.67
CA GLY A 173 5.66 7.04 5.42
C GLY A 173 4.67 7.76 4.50
N GLY A 174 5.16 8.37 3.41
CA GLY A 174 4.31 9.04 2.41
C GLY A 174 3.35 8.12 1.64
N HIS A 175 3.46 6.78 1.79
CA HIS A 175 2.50 5.82 1.23
C HIS A 175 1.37 5.45 2.21
N LEU A 176 1.34 6.06 3.39
CA LEU A 176 0.31 5.89 4.41
C LEU A 176 -0.51 7.17 4.49
N LEU A 177 -1.76 7.11 4.05
CA LEU A 177 -2.65 8.26 4.02
C LEU A 177 -3.70 8.13 5.13
N PRO A 178 -3.57 8.87 6.24
CA PRO A 178 -4.62 8.92 7.24
C PRO A 178 -5.94 9.38 6.62
N GLY A 179 -6.99 8.67 6.93
CA GLY A 179 -8.35 8.97 6.54
C GLY A 179 -9.21 9.25 7.76
N PRO A 180 -10.50 9.50 7.59
CA PRO A 180 -11.41 9.75 8.70
C PRO A 180 -11.52 8.52 9.62
N ASP A 181 -11.90 8.75 10.87
CA ASP A 181 -12.20 7.71 11.88
C ASP A 181 -11.04 6.76 12.19
N GLY A 182 -9.79 7.23 12.08
CA GLY A 182 -8.59 6.44 12.33
C GLY A 182 -8.30 5.37 11.28
N HIS A 183 -8.98 5.42 10.12
CA HIS A 183 -8.63 4.62 8.95
C HIS A 183 -7.30 5.11 8.34
N VAL A 184 -6.50 4.19 7.82
CA VAL A 184 -5.28 4.54 7.07
C VAL A 184 -5.29 3.78 5.75
N TYR A 185 -5.24 4.53 4.64
CA TYR A 185 -5.04 3.95 3.32
C TYR A 185 -3.55 3.71 3.05
N GLY A 186 -3.28 2.63 2.31
CA GLY A 186 -1.97 2.37 1.71
C GLY A 186 -2.04 2.60 0.20
N ILE A 187 -1.03 3.28 -0.34
CA ILE A 187 -0.89 3.53 -1.78
C ILE A 187 0.47 3.07 -2.29
N ASP A 188 0.67 3.13 -3.59
CA ASP A 188 1.93 2.84 -4.31
C ASP A 188 2.44 1.40 -4.14
N HIS A 189 1.67 0.44 -4.64
CA HIS A 189 1.92 -1.01 -4.54
C HIS A 189 2.55 -1.62 -5.80
N GLY A 190 3.13 -0.80 -6.67
CA GLY A 190 3.71 -1.27 -7.94
C GLY A 190 4.90 -2.23 -7.77
N VAL A 191 5.58 -2.23 -6.61
CA VAL A 191 6.73 -3.09 -6.32
C VAL A 191 6.40 -4.14 -5.25
N CYS A 192 5.29 -4.85 -5.47
CA CYS A 192 4.80 -5.94 -4.61
C CYS A 192 4.83 -7.29 -5.33
N PHE A 193 4.52 -8.37 -4.61
CA PHE A 193 4.31 -9.74 -5.11
C PHE A 193 5.53 -10.48 -5.62
N HIS A 194 6.73 -9.91 -5.59
CA HIS A 194 7.92 -10.63 -6.07
C HIS A 194 8.04 -12.04 -5.46
N VAL A 195 8.52 -13.01 -6.24
CA VAL A 195 8.66 -14.40 -5.80
C VAL A 195 9.66 -14.57 -4.66
N GLU A 196 10.77 -13.82 -4.69
CA GLU A 196 11.73 -13.77 -3.60
C GLU A 196 11.20 -12.87 -2.48
N ASP A 197 11.65 -13.13 -1.25
CA ASP A 197 11.38 -12.23 -0.12
C ASP A 197 12.10 -10.90 -0.32
N LYS A 198 11.30 -9.84 -0.50
CA LYS A 198 11.76 -8.45 -0.69
C LYS A 198 11.08 -7.48 0.27
N LEU A 199 10.44 -7.97 1.31
CA LEU A 199 9.71 -7.12 2.25
C LEU A 199 10.60 -5.98 2.78
N ARG A 200 10.21 -4.73 2.47
CA ARG A 200 10.79 -3.50 2.97
C ARG A 200 9.67 -2.56 3.40
N THR A 201 9.58 -2.35 4.68
CA THR A 201 8.48 -1.57 5.26
C THR A 201 8.98 -0.76 6.45
N LEU A 202 8.28 0.34 6.74
CA LEU A 202 8.47 1.09 7.99
C LEU A 202 7.70 0.47 9.18
N LEU A 203 6.91 -0.57 8.94
CA LEU A 203 6.02 -1.12 9.97
C LEU A 203 6.64 -2.31 10.72
N TRP A 204 7.97 -2.30 10.92
CA TRP A 204 8.71 -3.34 11.63
C TRP A 204 8.52 -3.35 13.15
N GLY A 205 7.83 -2.38 13.73
CA GLY A 205 7.63 -2.31 15.18
C GLY A 205 6.86 -3.49 15.77
N TRP A 206 6.16 -4.30 14.94
CA TRP A 206 5.52 -5.55 15.34
C TRP A 206 6.27 -6.81 14.90
N ALA A 207 7.53 -6.69 14.44
CA ALA A 207 8.29 -7.82 13.93
C ALA A 207 8.39 -8.97 14.95
N GLY A 208 7.91 -10.16 14.58
CA GLY A 208 7.89 -11.35 15.42
C GLY A 208 6.81 -11.36 16.51
N GLU A 209 5.95 -10.35 16.59
CA GLU A 209 4.77 -10.40 17.46
C GLU A 209 3.74 -11.40 16.92
N PRO A 210 2.93 -12.01 17.78
CA PRO A 210 1.83 -12.90 17.36
C PRO A 210 0.84 -12.17 16.45
N LEU A 211 0.24 -12.89 15.51
CA LEU A 211 -0.85 -12.33 14.69
C LEU A 211 -2.06 -12.03 15.58
N PRO A 212 -2.70 -10.87 15.42
CA PRO A 212 -4.01 -10.62 16.03
C PRO A 212 -5.05 -11.65 15.57
N ASP A 213 -6.00 -12.02 16.44
CA ASP A 213 -7.05 -12.99 16.11
C ASP A 213 -7.85 -12.59 14.87
N ALA A 214 -8.17 -11.30 14.74
CA ALA A 214 -8.86 -10.77 13.56
C ALA A 214 -8.02 -10.92 12.27
N ALA A 215 -6.70 -10.73 12.34
CA ALA A 215 -5.80 -10.94 11.21
C ALA A 215 -5.71 -12.41 10.83
N ARG A 216 -5.61 -13.31 11.82
CA ARG A 216 -5.61 -14.77 11.59
C ARG A 216 -6.90 -15.23 10.90
N ALA A 217 -8.06 -14.72 11.33
CA ALA A 217 -9.34 -15.04 10.71
C ALA A 217 -9.39 -14.55 9.25
N ALA A 218 -8.98 -13.31 8.98
CA ALA A 218 -8.93 -12.74 7.63
C ALA A 218 -7.97 -13.51 6.71
N LEU A 219 -6.77 -13.86 7.20
CA LEU A 219 -5.79 -14.67 6.45
C LEU A 219 -6.31 -16.08 6.15
N THR A 220 -7.10 -16.68 7.04
CA THR A 220 -7.72 -17.99 6.81
C THR A 220 -8.75 -17.92 5.68
N SER A 221 -9.56 -16.86 5.63
CA SER A 221 -10.46 -16.59 4.50
C SER A 221 -9.68 -16.35 3.21
N LEU A 222 -8.67 -15.49 3.26
CA LEU A 222 -7.82 -15.16 2.11
C LEU A 222 -7.16 -16.41 1.52
N ALA A 223 -6.69 -17.35 2.35
CA ALA A 223 -6.10 -18.61 1.88
C ALA A 223 -7.09 -19.42 1.02
N THR A 224 -8.37 -19.42 1.41
CA THR A 224 -9.45 -20.07 0.65
C THR A 224 -9.72 -19.34 -0.67
N ASP A 225 -9.81 -18.01 -0.62
CA ASP A 225 -10.08 -17.18 -1.79
C ASP A 225 -8.95 -17.25 -2.82
N LEU A 226 -7.69 -17.27 -2.36
CA LEU A 226 -6.51 -17.46 -3.19
C LEU A 226 -6.48 -18.85 -3.87
N ALA A 227 -7.04 -19.88 -3.26
CA ALA A 227 -7.19 -21.19 -3.89
C ALA A 227 -8.33 -21.24 -4.92
N GLY A 228 -9.22 -20.25 -4.90
CA GLY A 228 -10.41 -20.14 -5.74
C GLY A 228 -10.36 -18.93 -6.70
N PRO A 229 -11.48 -18.18 -6.83
CA PRO A 229 -11.64 -17.10 -7.82
C PRO A 229 -10.59 -15.99 -7.72
N LEU A 230 -10.19 -15.60 -6.50
CA LEU A 230 -9.15 -14.57 -6.33
C LEU A 230 -7.83 -15.00 -6.96
N GLY A 231 -7.41 -16.26 -6.77
CA GLY A 231 -6.18 -16.76 -7.37
C GLY A 231 -6.21 -16.75 -8.90
N VAL A 232 -7.38 -17.00 -9.51
CA VAL A 232 -7.58 -16.85 -10.97
C VAL A 232 -7.46 -15.39 -11.37
N ARG A 233 -8.13 -14.50 -10.65
CA ARG A 233 -8.10 -13.05 -10.92
C ARG A 233 -6.69 -12.47 -10.79
N LEU A 234 -5.93 -12.85 -9.77
CA LEU A 234 -4.53 -12.42 -9.62
C LEU A 234 -3.65 -12.91 -10.78
N GLY A 235 -3.90 -14.12 -11.31
CA GLY A 235 -3.18 -14.65 -12.47
C GLY A 235 -3.38 -13.86 -13.77
N GLU A 236 -4.36 -12.96 -13.84
CA GLU A 236 -4.54 -11.99 -14.94
C GLU A 236 -3.68 -10.72 -14.75
N LEU A 237 -3.16 -10.48 -13.55
CA LEU A 237 -2.51 -9.24 -13.13
C LEU A 237 -1.03 -9.42 -12.85
N ILE A 238 -0.65 -10.56 -12.28
CA ILE A 238 0.71 -10.95 -11.91
C ILE A 238 1.02 -12.36 -12.40
N THR A 239 2.28 -12.78 -12.35
CA THR A 239 2.68 -14.09 -12.86
C THR A 239 2.15 -15.26 -12.01
N PRO A 240 1.99 -16.47 -12.59
CA PRO A 240 1.58 -17.65 -11.82
C PRO A 240 2.51 -17.96 -10.62
N ASP A 241 3.82 -17.72 -10.77
CA ASP A 241 4.80 -17.93 -9.71
C ASP A 241 4.63 -16.93 -8.57
N GLU A 242 4.27 -15.69 -8.88
CA GLU A 242 3.95 -14.66 -7.87
C GLU A 242 2.66 -14.97 -7.13
N VAL A 243 1.65 -15.50 -7.81
CA VAL A 243 0.42 -16.01 -7.16
C VAL A 243 0.76 -17.17 -6.23
N ALA A 244 1.60 -18.13 -6.67
CA ALA A 244 2.02 -19.24 -5.84
C ALA A 244 2.83 -18.78 -4.61
N ALA A 245 3.74 -17.83 -4.79
CA ALA A 245 4.52 -17.22 -3.70
C ALA A 245 3.62 -16.49 -2.70
N THR A 246 2.56 -15.83 -3.17
CA THR A 246 1.58 -15.15 -2.29
C THR A 246 0.80 -16.15 -1.43
N ARG A 247 0.35 -17.26 -2.02
CA ARG A 247 -0.27 -18.37 -1.27
C ARG A 247 0.66 -18.93 -0.21
N GLU A 248 1.93 -19.12 -0.54
CA GLU A 248 2.93 -19.62 0.39
C GLU A 248 3.17 -18.64 1.55
N ARG A 249 3.26 -17.34 1.30
CA ARG A 249 3.39 -16.32 2.36
C ARG A 249 2.21 -16.34 3.33
N VAL A 250 0.98 -16.44 2.82
CA VAL A 250 -0.21 -16.58 3.67
C VAL A 250 -0.16 -17.85 4.50
N ARG A 251 0.24 -19.00 3.89
CA ARG A 251 0.42 -20.27 4.60
C ARG A 251 1.46 -20.17 5.72
N VAL A 252 2.60 -19.54 5.44
CA VAL A 252 3.68 -19.34 6.43
C VAL A 252 3.19 -18.46 7.58
N LEU A 253 2.54 -17.31 7.30
CA LEU A 253 2.00 -16.44 8.34
C LEU A 253 1.01 -17.18 9.26
N LEU A 254 0.12 -18.00 8.72
CA LEU A 254 -0.82 -18.80 9.50
C LEU A 254 -0.13 -19.91 10.29
N THR A 255 0.95 -20.50 9.76
CA THR A 255 1.67 -21.61 10.43
C THR A 255 2.57 -21.10 11.55
N GLU A 256 3.30 -20.01 11.30
CA GLU A 256 4.19 -19.39 12.29
C GLU A 256 3.42 -18.58 13.33
N ASP A 257 2.20 -18.19 13.00
CA ASP A 257 1.32 -17.36 13.82
C ASP A 257 1.98 -16.07 14.32
N ARG A 258 2.84 -15.49 13.49
CA ARG A 258 3.67 -14.30 13.80
C ARG A 258 3.94 -13.47 12.56
N LEU A 259 4.14 -12.18 12.78
CA LEU A 259 4.72 -11.29 11.77
C LEU A 259 6.19 -11.66 11.50
N PRO A 260 6.66 -11.52 10.25
CA PRO A 260 8.05 -11.80 9.90
C PRO A 260 9.02 -10.88 10.66
N LYS A 261 10.27 -11.31 10.75
CA LYS A 261 11.37 -10.51 11.28
C LYS A 261 12.33 -10.13 10.16
N PRO A 262 12.97 -8.96 10.24
CA PRO A 262 14.08 -8.62 9.34
C PRO A 262 15.16 -9.71 9.40
N ASP A 263 15.62 -10.18 8.24
CA ASP A 263 16.64 -11.24 8.15
C ASP A 263 18.08 -10.73 8.40
N GLY A 264 18.26 -9.43 8.56
CA GLY A 264 19.56 -8.77 8.79
C GLY A 264 20.53 -8.78 7.60
N ARG A 265 20.13 -9.35 6.46
CA ARG A 265 20.98 -9.51 5.27
C ARG A 265 20.74 -8.45 4.21
N ARG A 266 19.65 -7.69 4.29
CA ARG A 266 19.20 -6.70 3.32
C ARG A 266 18.83 -5.39 3.99
N HIS A 267 18.80 -4.30 3.21
CA HIS A 267 18.14 -3.09 3.65
C HIS A 267 16.63 -3.34 3.71
N VAL A 268 16.10 -3.46 4.90
CA VAL A 268 14.69 -3.80 5.16
C VAL A 268 13.80 -2.57 5.34
N ILE A 269 14.41 -1.39 5.43
CA ILE A 269 13.75 -0.09 5.47
C ILE A 269 13.93 0.57 4.10
N PRO A 270 12.87 1.06 3.43
CA PRO A 270 12.98 1.80 2.19
C PRO A 270 13.69 3.13 2.42
N TRP A 271 14.37 3.65 1.41
CA TRP A 271 15.06 4.93 1.47
C TRP A 271 14.68 5.84 0.30
N PRO A 272 14.36 7.15 0.51
CA PRO A 272 14.13 7.77 1.83
C PRO A 272 12.92 7.14 2.53
N PRO A 273 12.87 7.16 3.89
CA PRO A 273 11.78 6.50 4.63
C PRO A 273 10.48 7.32 4.63
N ILE A 274 10.59 8.64 4.47
CA ILE A 274 9.47 9.59 4.49
C ILE A 274 9.50 10.44 3.23
#